data_b063a71940b759bcd233198faf1e5280
#
_entry.id   b063a71940b759bcd233198faf1e5280
#
_cell.length_a   1.000
_cell.length_b   1.000
_cell.length_c   1.000
_cell.angle_alpha   90.00
_cell.angle_beta   90.00
_cell.angle_gamma   90.00
#
_symmetry.space_group_name_H-M   'P 1'
#
loop_
_entity.id
_entity.type
_entity.pdbx_description
1 polymer ?
#
loop_
_entity_poly.entity_id
_entity_poly.type
_entity_poly.pdbx_seq_one_letter_code
_entity_poly.pdbx_strand_id
1 'polypeptide(L)'
;FVSQNKKFDEIQSIVRQFSAEYVGNSIIKDNIFAVIQNYARKKEIALELLRYPIHDDELWALTFLKQDTIFVCVNTALPLCKQFFAAAHELYHIYCYVENADQSYIKNGSMLDSATGDETGRTQEDLEANAFAGLLLMPDQLLHEQILLYGLDKDLVTVDSVLMLMDMFAMPYKAVVLRLFESGNISHQQAEKLLEDR
;
A
#
# COMPACT_ATOMS: atom_id res chain seq x y z
N PHE A 1 -9.36 3.98 13.72
CA PHE A 1 -9.01 3.14 12.62
C PHE A 1 -9.66 3.63 11.33
N VAL A 2 -8.96 3.59 10.19
CA VAL A 2 -9.37 4.27 8.94
C VAL A 2 -10.67 3.69 8.37
N SER A 3 -10.97 2.41 8.60
CA SER A 3 -12.15 1.71 8.05
C SER A 3 -13.52 2.22 8.56
N GLN A 4 -13.56 3.06 9.59
CA GLN A 4 -14.81 3.66 10.10
C GLN A 4 -14.95 5.14 9.74
N ASN A 5 -14.06 5.67 8.90
CA ASN A 5 -13.99 7.07 8.55
C ASN A 5 -14.51 7.29 7.12
N LYS A 6 -15.27 8.36 6.90
CA LYS A 6 -15.67 8.81 5.54
C LYS A 6 -14.50 8.86 4.57
N LYS A 7 -13.29 9.15 5.08
CA LYS A 7 -12.07 9.19 4.29
C LYS A 7 -11.68 7.82 3.72
N PHE A 8 -11.93 6.72 4.44
CA PHE A 8 -11.70 5.38 3.91
C PHE A 8 -12.59 5.07 2.71
N ASP A 9 -13.86 5.47 2.76
CA ASP A 9 -14.80 5.29 1.64
C ASP A 9 -14.37 6.10 0.41
N GLU A 10 -13.85 7.31 0.62
CA GLU A 10 -13.26 8.13 -0.44
C GLU A 10 -12.04 7.45 -1.07
N ILE A 11 -11.11 6.95 -0.25
CA ILE A 11 -9.92 6.23 -0.73
C ILE A 11 -10.34 4.96 -1.49
N GLN A 12 -11.32 4.22 -0.98
CA GLN A 12 -11.83 3.04 -1.67
C GLN A 12 -12.42 3.39 -3.04
N SER A 13 -13.11 4.53 -3.15
CA SER A 13 -13.61 5.03 -4.43
C SER A 13 -12.49 5.41 -5.39
N ILE A 14 -11.45 6.10 -4.89
CA ILE A 14 -10.25 6.45 -5.65
C ILE A 14 -9.56 5.17 -6.18
N VAL A 15 -9.35 4.17 -5.32
CA VAL A 15 -8.72 2.91 -5.71
C VAL A 15 -9.52 2.18 -6.79
N ARG A 16 -10.85 2.15 -6.68
CA ARG A 16 -11.70 1.52 -7.69
C ARG A 16 -11.55 2.19 -9.06
N GLN A 17 -11.58 3.52 -9.10
CA GLN A 17 -11.41 4.28 -10.34
C GLN A 17 -10.01 4.10 -10.91
N PHE A 18 -8.98 4.22 -10.06
CA PHE A 18 -7.59 4.02 -10.43
C PHE A 18 -7.34 2.61 -10.98
N SER A 19 -7.83 1.58 -10.29
CA SER A 19 -7.68 0.19 -10.73
C SER A 19 -8.36 -0.07 -12.07
N ALA A 20 -9.55 0.47 -12.29
CA ALA A 20 -10.26 0.31 -13.56
C ALA A 20 -9.48 0.91 -14.74
N GLU A 21 -8.72 1.98 -14.51
CA GLU A 21 -7.99 2.68 -15.57
C GLU A 21 -6.56 2.14 -15.79
N TYR A 22 -5.86 1.75 -14.71
CA TYR A 22 -4.41 1.49 -14.76
C TYR A 22 -4.01 0.06 -14.45
N VAL A 23 -4.86 -0.74 -13.80
CA VAL A 23 -4.51 -2.08 -13.28
C VAL A 23 -5.32 -3.19 -13.92
N GLY A 24 -6.64 -3.02 -14.02
CA GLY A 24 -7.57 -4.08 -14.35
C GLY A 24 -7.87 -4.97 -13.13
N ASN A 25 -8.34 -6.21 -13.39
CA ASN A 25 -8.70 -7.18 -12.35
C ASN A 25 -7.60 -8.24 -12.19
N SER A 26 -6.47 -7.85 -11.61
CA SER A 26 -5.33 -8.75 -11.40
C SER A 26 -4.57 -8.42 -10.13
N ILE A 27 -3.88 -9.41 -9.58
CA ILE A 27 -2.94 -9.22 -8.46
C ILE A 27 -1.69 -8.52 -9.01
N ILE A 28 -1.35 -7.38 -8.43
CA ILE A 28 -0.34 -6.47 -8.98
C ILE A 28 1.10 -6.95 -8.73
N LYS A 29 1.45 -7.29 -7.48
CA LYS A 29 2.83 -7.64 -7.06
C LYS A 29 3.87 -6.63 -7.59
N ASP A 30 4.91 -7.12 -8.24
CA ASP A 30 6.00 -6.33 -8.84
C ASP A 30 5.56 -5.41 -10.00
N ASN A 31 4.40 -5.68 -10.60
CA ASN A 31 3.82 -4.80 -11.61
C ASN A 31 3.48 -3.40 -11.08
N ILE A 32 3.51 -3.18 -9.77
CA ILE A 32 3.30 -1.84 -9.18
C ILE A 32 4.23 -0.80 -9.80
N PHE A 33 5.48 -1.18 -10.11
CA PHE A 33 6.43 -0.26 -10.73
C PHE A 33 6.01 0.13 -12.15
N ALA A 34 5.48 -0.82 -12.92
CA ALA A 34 4.93 -0.55 -14.24
C ALA A 34 3.64 0.29 -14.16
N VAL A 35 2.81 0.09 -13.13
CA VAL A 35 1.61 0.90 -12.87
C VAL A 35 1.99 2.36 -12.62
N ILE A 36 2.99 2.63 -11.78
CA ILE A 36 3.49 3.98 -11.52
C ILE A 36 3.97 4.66 -12.81
N GLN A 37 4.80 3.96 -13.58
CA GLN A 37 5.33 4.50 -14.85
C GLN A 37 4.22 4.75 -15.89
N ASN A 38 3.23 3.84 -15.96
CA ASN A 38 2.10 4.00 -16.87
C ASN A 38 1.21 5.19 -16.46
N TYR A 39 0.96 5.36 -15.16
CA TYR A 39 0.24 6.52 -14.63
C TYR A 39 0.96 7.82 -14.99
N ALA A 40 2.26 7.91 -14.68
CA ALA A 40 3.06 9.09 -14.99
C ALA A 40 3.05 9.44 -16.48
N ARG A 41 3.19 8.43 -17.35
CA ARG A 41 3.15 8.60 -18.80
C ARG A 41 1.80 9.11 -19.29
N LYS A 42 0.68 8.56 -18.77
CA LYS A 42 -0.66 8.99 -19.18
C LYS A 42 -0.99 10.41 -18.70
N LYS A 43 -0.42 10.81 -17.57
CA LYS A 43 -0.59 12.16 -17.00
C LYS A 43 0.47 13.16 -17.49
N GLU A 44 1.37 12.72 -18.39
CA GLU A 44 2.46 13.54 -18.95
C GLU A 44 3.38 14.14 -17.87
N ILE A 45 3.65 13.36 -16.82
CA ILE A 45 4.49 13.76 -15.69
C ILE A 45 5.89 13.22 -15.90
N ALA A 46 6.90 14.08 -15.72
CA ALA A 46 8.29 13.64 -15.63
C ALA A 46 8.50 12.89 -14.30
N LEU A 47 8.76 11.59 -14.39
CA LEU A 47 8.95 10.72 -13.22
C LEU A 47 10.13 9.77 -13.45
N GLU A 48 11.00 9.71 -12.44
CA GLU A 48 12.14 8.80 -12.35
C GLU A 48 11.93 7.82 -11.19
N LEU A 49 11.93 6.53 -11.51
CA LEU A 49 11.83 5.44 -10.52
C LEU A 49 13.23 4.88 -10.25
N LEU A 50 13.74 5.11 -9.06
CA LEU A 50 15.05 4.67 -8.61
C LEU A 50 14.91 3.49 -7.64
N ARG A 51 15.64 2.42 -7.89
CA ARG A 51 15.66 1.22 -7.06
C ARG A 51 17.09 0.87 -6.72
N TYR A 52 17.49 1.07 -5.46
CA TYR A 52 18.84 0.77 -4.99
C TYR A 52 18.83 0.44 -3.49
N PRO A 53 19.84 -0.28 -2.99
CA PRO A 53 19.91 -0.61 -1.59
C PRO A 53 20.25 0.62 -0.75
N ILE A 54 19.42 0.87 0.27
CA ILE A 54 19.65 1.90 1.29
C ILE A 54 19.91 1.17 2.60
N HIS A 55 21.00 1.51 3.29
CA HIS A 55 21.37 0.90 4.59
C HIS A 55 20.61 1.56 5.74
N ASP A 56 19.27 1.51 5.62
CA ASP A 56 18.34 1.98 6.63
C ASP A 56 17.06 1.13 6.50
N ASP A 57 16.85 0.23 7.46
CA ASP A 57 15.72 -0.71 7.46
C ASP A 57 14.38 -0.02 7.75
N GLU A 58 14.42 1.21 8.23
CA GLU A 58 13.25 2.02 8.54
C GLU A 58 12.77 2.78 7.32
N LEU A 59 13.67 3.19 6.43
CA LEU A 59 13.35 3.88 5.19
C LEU A 59 12.97 2.85 4.10
N TRP A 60 11.67 2.77 3.77
CA TRP A 60 11.19 1.85 2.76
C TRP A 60 11.15 2.45 1.36
N ALA A 61 10.68 3.69 1.25
CA ALA A 61 10.70 4.49 0.04
C ALA A 61 10.65 5.97 0.38
N LEU A 62 10.94 6.80 -0.61
CA LEU A 62 10.74 8.24 -0.51
C LEU A 62 10.41 8.83 -1.88
N THR A 63 9.55 9.84 -1.92
CA THR A 63 9.24 10.64 -3.10
C THR A 63 9.62 12.09 -2.89
N PHE A 64 10.28 12.69 -3.87
CA PHE A 64 10.63 14.10 -3.85
C PHE A 64 10.57 14.73 -5.23
N LEU A 65 10.37 16.05 -5.28
CA LEU A 65 10.36 16.84 -6.50
C LEU A 65 11.69 17.56 -6.68
N LYS A 66 12.27 17.47 -7.87
CA LYS A 66 13.47 18.20 -8.25
C LYS A 66 13.39 18.60 -9.72
N GLN A 67 13.49 19.89 -10.02
CA GLN A 67 13.49 20.44 -11.39
C GLN A 67 12.29 19.90 -12.21
N ASP A 68 11.08 19.99 -11.66
CA ASP A 68 9.82 19.52 -12.24
C ASP A 68 9.75 18.01 -12.55
N THR A 69 10.71 17.23 -12.02
CA THR A 69 10.73 15.78 -12.11
C THR A 69 10.44 15.16 -10.72
N ILE A 70 9.49 14.26 -10.68
CA ILE A 70 9.19 13.46 -9.48
C ILE A 70 10.16 12.28 -9.43
N PHE A 71 10.89 12.15 -8.33
CA PHE A 71 11.75 11.01 -8.06
C PHE A 71 11.10 10.11 -7.03
N VAL A 72 10.97 8.84 -7.34
CA VAL A 72 10.51 7.79 -6.43
C VAL A 72 11.68 6.86 -6.15
N CYS A 73 12.17 6.85 -4.93
CA CYS A 73 13.28 6.00 -4.51
C CYS A 73 12.75 4.84 -3.65
N VAL A 74 13.00 3.59 -4.05
CA VAL A 74 12.58 2.40 -3.32
C VAL A 74 13.79 1.65 -2.80
N ASN A 75 13.82 1.35 -1.50
CA ASN A 75 14.91 0.64 -0.84
C ASN A 75 14.89 -0.86 -1.18
N THR A 76 15.84 -1.30 -2.01
CA THR A 76 15.96 -2.71 -2.43
C THR A 76 16.69 -3.60 -1.42
N ALA A 77 17.21 -3.07 -0.32
CA ALA A 77 17.74 -3.87 0.79
C ALA A 77 16.61 -4.56 1.59
N LEU A 78 15.37 -4.07 1.45
CA LEU A 78 14.20 -4.62 2.15
C LEU A 78 13.56 -5.80 1.40
N PRO A 79 12.80 -6.66 2.10
CA PRO A 79 12.00 -7.71 1.47
C PRO A 79 11.06 -7.16 0.39
N LEU A 80 10.82 -7.94 -0.68
CA LEU A 80 10.01 -7.52 -1.82
C LEU A 80 8.61 -7.03 -1.44
N CYS A 81 7.95 -7.69 -0.48
CA CYS A 81 6.64 -7.27 0.01
C CYS A 81 6.64 -5.84 0.59
N LYS A 82 7.73 -5.43 1.26
CA LYS A 82 7.89 -4.06 1.73
C LYS A 82 8.15 -3.08 0.59
N GLN A 83 8.96 -3.48 -0.40
CA GLN A 83 9.24 -2.64 -1.57
C GLN A 83 7.97 -2.34 -2.37
N PHE A 84 7.13 -3.36 -2.60
CA PHE A 84 5.89 -3.19 -3.38
C PHE A 84 4.85 -2.36 -2.61
N PHE A 85 4.73 -2.60 -1.31
CA PHE A 85 3.83 -1.82 -0.47
C PHE A 85 4.26 -0.36 -0.40
N ALA A 86 5.55 -0.10 -0.23
CA ALA A 86 6.11 1.25 -0.23
C ALA A 86 5.88 1.96 -1.57
N ALA A 87 6.12 1.28 -2.69
CA ALA A 87 5.86 1.85 -4.01
C ALA A 87 4.37 2.22 -4.21
N ALA A 88 3.44 1.38 -3.72
CA ALA A 88 2.01 1.69 -3.77
C ALA A 88 1.63 2.85 -2.83
N HIS A 89 2.28 2.98 -1.67
CA HIS A 89 2.13 4.11 -0.76
C HIS A 89 2.58 5.42 -1.43
N GLU A 90 3.77 5.44 -2.02
CA GLU A 90 4.30 6.60 -2.73
C GLU A 90 3.42 6.98 -3.94
N LEU A 91 2.80 6.01 -4.60
CA LEU A 91 1.86 6.27 -5.68
C LEU A 91 0.65 7.10 -5.22
N TYR A 92 0.18 6.93 -3.98
CA TYR A 92 -0.90 7.77 -3.44
C TYR A 92 -0.48 9.23 -3.31
N HIS A 93 0.73 9.49 -2.82
CA HIS A 93 1.26 10.86 -2.74
C HIS A 93 1.37 11.50 -4.12
N ILE A 94 1.87 10.74 -5.11
CA ILE A 94 1.94 11.21 -6.50
C ILE A 94 0.55 11.48 -7.06
N TYR A 95 -0.39 10.58 -6.83
CA TYR A 95 -1.78 10.73 -7.27
C TYR A 95 -2.41 12.01 -6.70
N CYS A 96 -2.29 12.23 -5.40
CA CYS A 96 -2.84 13.42 -4.75
C CYS A 96 -2.16 14.71 -5.24
N TYR A 97 -0.85 14.69 -5.41
CA TYR A 97 -0.11 15.82 -5.99
C TYR A 97 -0.63 16.20 -7.37
N VAL A 98 -0.88 15.21 -8.22
CA VAL A 98 -1.31 15.41 -9.62
C VAL A 98 -2.78 15.79 -9.72
N GLU A 99 -3.67 15.03 -9.07
CA GLU A 99 -5.12 15.20 -9.22
C GLU A 99 -5.65 16.39 -8.44
N ASN A 100 -5.05 16.72 -7.30
CA ASN A 100 -5.50 17.85 -6.46
C ASN A 100 -4.69 19.13 -6.69
N ALA A 101 -3.63 19.09 -7.52
CA ALA A 101 -2.66 20.17 -7.69
C ALA A 101 -2.10 20.69 -6.34
N ASP A 102 -2.03 19.81 -5.35
CA ASP A 102 -1.61 20.13 -3.99
C ASP A 102 -0.14 19.74 -3.77
N GLN A 103 0.71 20.75 -3.77
CA GLN A 103 2.15 20.57 -3.60
C GLN A 103 2.54 20.04 -2.20
N SER A 104 1.62 20.01 -1.22
CA SER A 104 1.89 19.48 0.11
C SER A 104 2.12 17.99 0.13
N TYR A 105 1.56 17.24 -0.82
CA TYR A 105 1.67 15.79 -0.89
C TYR A 105 3.04 15.27 -1.35
N ILE A 106 3.81 16.08 -2.06
CA ILE A 106 5.23 15.79 -2.32
C ILE A 106 6.05 16.86 -1.62
N LYS A 107 6.17 16.72 -0.33
CA LYS A 107 7.16 17.47 0.45
C LYS A 107 8.54 17.03 0.01
N ASN A 108 9.53 17.87 0.21
CA ASN A 108 10.95 17.53 0.03
C ASN A 108 11.32 16.31 0.90
N GLY A 109 10.95 15.11 0.43
CA GLY A 109 11.11 13.83 1.07
C GLY A 109 9.88 13.36 1.87
N SER A 110 8.87 12.74 1.22
CA SER A 110 7.97 11.86 1.96
C SER A 110 8.74 10.59 2.30
N MET A 111 8.94 10.33 3.59
CA MET A 111 9.64 9.15 4.06
C MET A 111 8.59 8.17 4.59
N LEU A 112 8.49 6.99 3.99
CA LEU A 112 7.81 5.87 4.60
C LEU A 112 8.76 5.26 5.63
N ASP A 113 8.62 5.69 6.87
CA ASP A 113 9.40 5.21 8.00
C ASP A 113 8.68 4.04 8.66
N SER A 114 9.34 2.89 8.76
CA SER A 114 8.79 1.72 9.46
C SER A 114 8.87 1.85 10.97
N ALA A 115 9.65 2.83 11.42
CA ALA A 115 10.32 2.79 12.70
C ALA A 115 9.50 3.17 13.86
N THR A 116 8.33 3.48 13.82
CA THR A 116 7.67 3.73 15.09
C THR A 116 6.39 2.93 15.19
N GLY A 117 6.44 1.91 16.01
CA GLY A 117 5.27 1.34 16.65
C GLY A 117 4.52 2.40 17.48
N ASP A 118 4.91 3.63 17.37
CA ASP A 118 4.27 4.78 17.99
C ASP A 118 3.40 5.46 16.92
N GLU A 119 2.09 5.28 17.04
CA GLU A 119 1.09 5.88 16.15
C GLU A 119 1.11 7.42 16.16
N THR A 120 1.91 8.02 17.02
CA THR A 120 1.97 9.47 17.26
C THR A 120 2.81 10.25 16.24
N GLY A 121 3.59 9.58 15.39
CA GLY A 121 4.43 10.21 14.37
C GLY A 121 3.89 10.16 12.93
N ARG A 122 2.82 9.39 12.67
CA ARG A 122 2.24 9.26 11.34
C ARG A 122 1.28 10.41 11.05
N THR A 123 1.47 11.03 9.90
CA THR A 123 0.53 12.04 9.43
C THR A 123 -0.78 11.38 8.97
N GLN A 124 -1.86 12.15 8.91
CA GLN A 124 -3.12 11.67 8.35
C GLN A 124 -2.92 11.21 6.88
N GLU A 125 -2.07 11.89 6.14
CA GLU A 125 -1.71 11.57 4.75
C GLU A 125 -1.04 10.20 4.64
N ASP A 126 -0.15 9.84 5.57
CA ASP A 126 0.50 8.51 5.60
C ASP A 126 -0.50 7.38 5.89
N LEU A 127 -1.48 7.64 6.76
CA LEU A 127 -2.56 6.67 7.03
C LEU A 127 -3.43 6.45 5.79
N GLU A 128 -3.74 7.51 5.06
CA GLU A 128 -4.47 7.45 3.80
C GLU A 128 -3.68 6.71 2.72
N ALA A 129 -2.38 6.99 2.59
CA ALA A 129 -1.49 6.32 1.67
C ALA A 129 -1.35 4.82 1.98
N ASN A 130 -1.29 4.45 3.27
CA ASN A 130 -1.30 3.05 3.70
C ASN A 130 -2.62 2.35 3.35
N ALA A 131 -3.77 3.02 3.53
CA ALA A 131 -5.07 2.48 3.15
C ALA A 131 -5.18 2.30 1.62
N PHE A 132 -4.73 3.29 0.85
CA PHE A 132 -4.67 3.22 -0.61
C PHE A 132 -3.80 2.03 -1.06
N ALA A 133 -2.58 1.91 -0.54
CA ALA A 133 -1.67 0.81 -0.86
C ALA A 133 -2.28 -0.55 -0.55
N GLY A 134 -2.89 -0.70 0.63
CA GLY A 134 -3.56 -1.93 1.03
C GLY A 134 -4.71 -2.32 0.10
N LEU A 135 -5.60 -1.38 -0.21
CA LEU A 135 -6.75 -1.57 -1.10
C LEU A 135 -6.32 -1.85 -2.55
N LEU A 136 -5.26 -1.18 -3.02
CA LEU A 136 -4.76 -1.34 -4.39
C LEU A 136 -4.11 -2.72 -4.60
N LEU A 137 -3.24 -3.14 -3.66
CA LEU A 137 -2.51 -4.40 -3.76
C LEU A 137 -3.35 -5.61 -3.41
N MET A 138 -4.35 -5.46 -2.51
CA MET A 138 -5.26 -6.52 -2.08
C MET A 138 -6.71 -6.04 -2.14
N PRO A 139 -7.29 -5.91 -3.35
CA PRO A 139 -8.70 -5.53 -3.53
C PRO A 139 -9.64 -6.54 -2.90
N ASP A 140 -10.76 -6.08 -2.35
CA ASP A 140 -11.75 -6.93 -1.66
C ASP A 140 -12.24 -8.09 -2.51
N GLN A 141 -12.48 -7.86 -3.80
CA GLN A 141 -12.93 -8.90 -4.71
C GLN A 141 -11.90 -10.03 -4.86
N LEU A 142 -10.63 -9.67 -5.14
CA LEU A 142 -9.55 -10.66 -5.28
C LEU A 142 -9.27 -11.38 -3.97
N LEU A 143 -9.30 -10.66 -2.84
CA LEU A 143 -9.16 -11.26 -1.52
C LEU A 143 -10.28 -12.29 -1.26
N HIS A 144 -11.53 -11.94 -1.55
CA HIS A 144 -12.67 -12.85 -1.40
C HIS A 144 -12.55 -14.09 -2.28
N GLU A 145 -12.16 -13.93 -3.53
CA GLU A 145 -11.91 -15.03 -4.46
C GLU A 145 -10.84 -16.00 -3.92
N GLN A 146 -9.75 -15.47 -3.36
CA GLN A 146 -8.69 -16.30 -2.80
C GLN A 146 -9.12 -17.00 -1.51
N ILE A 147 -9.86 -16.33 -0.64
CA ILE A 147 -10.42 -16.92 0.58
C ILE A 147 -11.32 -18.11 0.22
N LEU A 148 -12.18 -17.97 -0.77
CA LEU A 148 -13.04 -19.06 -1.25
C LEU A 148 -12.24 -20.21 -1.87
N LEU A 149 -11.26 -19.88 -2.74
CA LEU A 149 -10.44 -20.86 -3.44
C LEU A 149 -9.64 -21.76 -2.49
N TYR A 150 -9.10 -21.16 -1.43
CA TYR A 150 -8.28 -21.88 -0.44
C TYR A 150 -9.07 -22.37 0.77
N GLY A 151 -10.40 -22.17 0.79
CA GLY A 151 -11.26 -22.64 1.85
C GLY A 151 -10.93 -22.03 3.22
N LEU A 152 -10.48 -20.78 3.25
CA LEU A 152 -10.16 -20.10 4.49
C LEU A 152 -11.45 -19.78 5.24
N ASP A 153 -11.63 -20.41 6.39
CA ASP A 153 -12.76 -20.12 7.29
C ASP A 153 -12.47 -18.82 8.06
N LYS A 154 -13.46 -17.93 8.09
CA LYS A 154 -13.37 -16.65 8.82
C LYS A 154 -13.03 -16.83 10.31
N ASP A 155 -13.53 -17.91 10.91
CA ASP A 155 -13.33 -18.20 12.32
C ASP A 155 -11.98 -18.90 12.59
N LEU A 156 -11.27 -19.35 11.53
CA LEU A 156 -10.05 -20.15 11.62
C LEU A 156 -8.84 -19.51 10.91
N VAL A 157 -8.84 -18.19 10.68
CA VAL A 157 -7.68 -17.51 10.14
C VAL A 157 -6.52 -17.59 11.10
N THR A 158 -5.43 -18.23 10.66
CA THR A 158 -4.21 -18.46 11.42
C THR A 158 -3.05 -17.63 10.89
N VAL A 159 -1.92 -17.64 11.59
CA VAL A 159 -0.66 -17.06 11.10
C VAL A 159 -0.29 -17.64 9.72
N ASP A 160 -0.44 -18.96 9.52
CA ASP A 160 -0.14 -19.60 8.23
C ASP A 160 -1.06 -19.09 7.10
N SER A 161 -2.34 -18.82 7.40
CA SER A 161 -3.25 -18.19 6.45
C SER A 161 -2.78 -16.80 6.02
N VAL A 162 -2.31 -16.00 6.99
CA VAL A 162 -1.75 -14.67 6.72
C VAL A 162 -0.47 -14.77 5.90
N LEU A 163 0.44 -15.69 6.23
CA LEU A 163 1.69 -15.91 5.48
C LEU A 163 1.42 -16.32 4.02
N MET A 164 0.41 -17.19 3.80
CA MET A 164 0.00 -17.57 2.46
C MET A 164 -0.53 -16.37 1.66
N LEU A 165 -1.36 -15.52 2.27
CA LEU A 165 -1.86 -14.30 1.63
C LEU A 165 -0.75 -13.28 1.39
N MET A 166 0.25 -13.18 2.30
CA MET A 166 1.44 -12.36 2.08
C MET A 166 2.20 -12.75 0.81
N ASP A 167 2.41 -14.04 0.61
CA ASP A 167 3.09 -14.53 -0.59
C ASP A 167 2.27 -14.28 -1.85
N MET A 168 0.97 -14.51 -1.75
CA MET A 168 0.03 -14.37 -2.87
C MET A 168 -0.08 -12.93 -3.34
N PHE A 169 -0.24 -11.98 -2.43
CA PHE A 169 -0.41 -10.55 -2.74
C PHE A 169 0.89 -9.76 -2.66
N ALA A 170 1.98 -10.38 -2.21
CA ALA A 170 3.27 -9.76 -1.96
C ALA A 170 3.18 -8.51 -1.07
N MET A 171 2.45 -8.63 0.05
CA MET A 171 2.21 -7.57 1.01
C MET A 171 2.85 -7.88 2.39
N PRO A 172 3.23 -6.85 3.17
CA PRO A 172 3.71 -7.05 4.54
C PRO A 172 2.63 -7.67 5.44
N TYR A 173 3.06 -8.50 6.42
CA TYR A 173 2.18 -9.21 7.34
C TYR A 173 1.12 -8.31 7.98
N LYS A 174 1.55 -7.22 8.61
CA LYS A 174 0.64 -6.26 9.26
C LYS A 174 -0.39 -5.70 8.28
N ALA A 175 0.00 -5.38 7.06
CA ALA A 175 -0.91 -4.88 6.04
C ALA A 175 -1.96 -5.94 5.64
N VAL A 176 -1.57 -7.21 5.53
CA VAL A 176 -2.51 -8.32 5.27
C VAL A 176 -3.52 -8.47 6.40
N VAL A 177 -3.06 -8.47 7.66
CA VAL A 177 -3.96 -8.57 8.83
C VAL A 177 -4.96 -7.41 8.85
N LEU A 178 -4.49 -6.18 8.57
CA LEU A 178 -5.36 -5.00 8.50
C LEU A 178 -6.39 -5.11 7.37
N ARG A 179 -6.00 -5.61 6.20
CA ARG A 179 -6.92 -5.80 5.07
C ARG A 179 -7.97 -6.88 5.36
N LEU A 180 -7.60 -7.97 6.01
CA LEU A 180 -8.55 -9.00 6.47
C LEU A 180 -9.59 -8.42 7.45
N PHE A 181 -9.16 -7.55 8.35
CA PHE A 181 -10.05 -6.87 9.28
C PHE A 181 -10.96 -5.85 8.55
N GLU A 182 -10.40 -4.99 7.71
CA GLU A 182 -11.13 -3.96 6.96
C GLU A 182 -12.19 -4.55 6.02
N SER A 183 -11.90 -5.70 5.42
CA SER A 183 -12.83 -6.44 4.56
C SER A 183 -13.84 -7.30 5.32
N GLY A 184 -13.81 -7.28 6.67
CA GLY A 184 -14.73 -8.03 7.53
C GLY A 184 -14.49 -9.56 7.52
N ASN A 185 -13.30 -10.00 7.12
CA ASN A 185 -12.93 -11.42 7.13
C ASN A 185 -12.42 -11.91 8.50
N ILE A 186 -11.99 -11.02 9.35
CA ILE A 186 -11.65 -11.30 10.75
C ILE A 186 -12.23 -10.22 11.68
N SER A 187 -12.44 -10.56 12.93
CA SER A 187 -12.84 -9.62 13.98
C SER A 187 -11.65 -8.79 14.47
N HIS A 188 -11.93 -7.70 15.17
CA HIS A 188 -10.89 -6.88 15.82
C HIS A 188 -10.02 -7.71 16.77
N GLN A 189 -10.63 -8.55 17.59
CA GLN A 189 -9.92 -9.41 18.54
C GLN A 189 -8.99 -10.41 17.84
N GLN A 190 -9.42 -10.98 16.70
CA GLN A 190 -8.56 -11.86 15.89
C GLN A 190 -7.40 -11.09 15.28
N ALA A 191 -7.64 -9.85 14.80
CA ALA A 191 -6.57 -9.01 14.25
C ALA A 191 -5.53 -8.67 15.33
N GLU A 192 -5.95 -8.27 16.53
CA GLU A 192 -5.03 -8.01 17.65
C GLU A 192 -4.18 -9.24 17.96
N LYS A 193 -4.81 -10.40 18.13
CA LYS A 193 -4.10 -11.65 18.38
C LYS A 193 -3.06 -11.98 17.30
N LEU A 194 -3.44 -11.87 16.01
CA LEU A 194 -2.52 -12.14 14.91
C LEU A 194 -1.33 -11.16 14.87
N LEU A 195 -1.51 -9.94 15.38
CA LEU A 195 -0.43 -8.94 15.48
C LEU A 195 0.47 -9.16 16.69
N GLU A 196 -0.01 -9.79 17.76
CA GLU A 196 0.76 -10.11 18.97
C GLU A 196 1.56 -11.42 18.84
N ASP A 197 1.04 -12.41 18.11
CA ASP A 197 1.64 -13.75 17.94
C ASP A 197 2.90 -13.77 17.03
N ARG A 198 3.52 -12.60 16.74
CA ARG A 198 4.64 -12.46 15.83
C ARG A 198 5.94 -12.00 16.49
#